data_d4dde6a1d1e18ba90349c148251e0c01
#
_entry.id   d4dde6a1d1e18ba90349c148251e0c01
#
_cell.length_a   1.000
_cell.length_b   1.000
_cell.length_c   1.000
_cell.angle_alpha   90.00
_cell.angle_beta   90.00
_cell.angle_gamma   90.00
#
_symmetry.space_group_name_H-M   'P 1'
#
loop_
_entity.id
_entity.type
_entity.pdbx_description
1 polymer ?
#
loop_
_entity_poly.entity_id
_entity_poly.type
_entity_poly.pdbx_seq_one_letter_code
_entity_poly.pdbx_strand_id
1 'polypeptide(L)'
;AAAPETRLGQAAGFLQALGGADNIESINNCATRLRIALVDMAKTQSDDVFKALGAHGVVRRGNGIQVIVGLHVPQVRDQLENLMKDSLSTEHTTMTEAVS
;
A
#
# COMPACT_ATOMS: atom_id res chain seq x y z
N ALA A 1 12.06 13.91 12.01
CA ALA A 1 11.52 14.74 10.95
C ALA A 1 11.44 13.98 9.65
N ALA A 2 12.53 13.35 9.24
CA ALA A 2 12.54 12.61 7.98
C ALA A 2 11.74 11.33 8.05
N ALA A 3 11.67 10.70 9.22
CA ALA A 3 11.05 9.39 9.35
C ALA A 3 9.57 9.36 8.96
N PRO A 4 8.72 10.31 9.41
CA PRO A 4 7.32 10.29 8.97
C PRO A 4 7.16 10.50 7.48
N GLU A 5 7.95 11.40 6.91
CA GLU A 5 7.93 11.64 5.48
C GLU A 5 8.40 10.41 4.71
N THR A 6 9.44 9.74 5.22
CA THR A 6 9.96 8.53 4.61
C THR A 6 8.91 7.43 4.62
N ARG A 7 8.19 7.27 5.73
CA ARG A 7 7.15 6.25 5.82
C ARG A 7 5.99 6.55 4.88
N LEU A 8 5.59 7.80 4.79
CA LEU A 8 4.52 8.19 3.88
C LEU A 8 4.95 7.97 2.44
N GLY A 9 6.18 8.34 2.10
CA GLY A 9 6.72 8.10 0.78
C GLY A 9 6.82 6.62 0.46
N GLN A 10 7.20 5.81 1.46
CA GLN A 10 7.26 4.36 1.30
C GLN A 10 5.88 3.79 1.02
N ALA A 11 4.87 4.21 1.78
CA ALA A 11 3.51 3.72 1.59
C ALA A 11 2.96 4.12 0.23
N ALA A 12 3.18 5.35 -0.19
CA ALA A 12 2.74 5.82 -1.50
C ALA A 12 3.44 5.03 -2.62
N GLY A 13 4.72 4.76 -2.45
CA GLY A 13 5.48 3.96 -3.41
C GLY A 13 4.96 2.53 -3.48
N PHE A 14 4.67 1.93 -2.34
CA PHE A 14 4.10 0.58 -2.31
C PHE A 14 2.72 0.56 -2.98
N LEU A 15 1.91 1.58 -2.74
CA LEU A 15 0.59 1.66 -3.37
C LEU A 15 0.70 1.64 -4.88
N GLN A 16 1.60 2.45 -5.44
CA GLN A 16 1.84 2.47 -6.87
C GLN A 16 2.41 1.14 -7.37
N ALA A 17 3.35 0.58 -6.62
CA ALA A 17 3.98 -0.68 -7.00
C ALA A 17 2.99 -1.84 -6.99
N LEU A 18 1.96 -1.76 -6.17
CA LEU A 18 0.91 -2.77 -6.10
C LEU A 18 -0.15 -2.62 -7.19
N GLY A 19 -0.08 -1.58 -7.98
CA GLY A 19 -1.02 -1.34 -9.06
C GLY A 19 -2.09 -0.31 -8.74
N GLY A 20 -1.96 0.38 -7.62
CA GLY A 20 -2.92 1.38 -7.19
C GLY A 20 -4.02 0.80 -6.31
N ALA A 21 -4.82 1.68 -5.73
CA ALA A 21 -5.88 1.28 -4.80
C ALA A 21 -6.90 0.33 -5.44
N ASP A 22 -7.17 0.52 -6.71
CA ASP A 22 -8.15 -0.31 -7.43
C ASP A 22 -7.70 -1.76 -7.56
N ASN A 23 -6.41 -2.03 -7.43
CA ASN A 23 -5.86 -3.37 -7.52
C ASN A 23 -5.78 -4.08 -6.17
N ILE A 24 -6.14 -3.41 -5.09
CA ILE A 24 -6.04 -3.96 -3.74
C ILE A 24 -7.41 -4.36 -3.25
N GLU A 25 -7.61 -5.65 -2.99
CA GLU A 25 -8.87 -6.14 -2.40
C GLU A 25 -8.87 -6.00 -0.90
N SER A 26 -7.76 -6.33 -0.26
CA SER A 26 -7.66 -6.23 1.19
C SER A 26 -6.21 -6.07 1.61
N ILE A 27 -6.03 -5.44 2.77
CA ILE A 27 -4.72 -5.26 3.38
C ILE A 27 -4.78 -5.79 4.79
N ASN A 28 -3.83 -6.64 5.13
CA ASN A 28 -3.60 -7.10 6.49
C ASN A 28 -2.11 -7.02 6.77
N ASN A 29 -1.73 -7.27 8.00
CA ASN A 29 -0.34 -7.38 8.35
C ASN A 29 -0.16 -8.42 9.44
N CYS A 30 1.03 -9.02 9.48
CA CYS A 30 1.47 -9.78 10.62
C CYS A 30 2.63 -9.02 11.27
N ALA A 31 3.49 -9.69 12.03
CA ALA A 31 4.51 -9.00 12.83
C ALA A 31 5.45 -8.12 12.01
N THR A 32 5.84 -8.58 10.82
CA THR A 32 6.84 -7.90 10.00
C THR A 32 6.47 -7.78 8.53
N ARG A 33 5.31 -8.29 8.13
CA ARG A 33 4.92 -8.34 6.71
C ARG A 33 3.57 -7.70 6.49
N LEU A 34 3.46 -6.98 5.38
CA LEU A 34 2.18 -6.60 4.82
C LEU A 34 1.64 -7.79 4.04
N ARG A 35 0.37 -8.12 4.25
CA ARG A 35 -0.30 -9.19 3.53
C ARG A 35 -1.43 -8.57 2.73
N ILE A 36 -1.31 -8.60 1.42
CA ILE A 36 -2.20 -7.87 0.55
C ILE A 36 -2.83 -8.84 -0.44
N ALA A 37 -4.15 -8.82 -0.53
CA ALA A 37 -4.87 -9.53 -1.57
C ALA A 37 -5.10 -8.57 -2.73
N LEU A 38 -4.76 -9.03 -3.93
CA LEU A 38 -4.80 -8.21 -5.14
C LEU A 38 -5.88 -8.71 -6.08
N VAL A 39 -6.38 -7.79 -6.90
CA VAL A 39 -7.28 -8.15 -7.99
C VAL A 39 -6.48 -8.83 -9.10
N ASP A 40 -5.33 -8.27 -9.45
CA ASP A 40 -4.50 -8.77 -10.55
C ASP A 40 -3.03 -8.62 -10.19
N MET A 41 -2.35 -9.75 -10.00
CA MET A 41 -0.92 -9.76 -9.68
C MET A 41 -0.08 -9.16 -10.82
N ALA A 42 -0.54 -9.27 -12.05
CA ALA A 42 0.20 -8.76 -13.22
C ALA A 42 0.35 -7.24 -13.20
N LYS A 43 -0.48 -6.53 -12.45
CA LYS A 43 -0.39 -5.08 -12.34
C LYS A 43 0.67 -4.62 -11.35
N THR A 44 1.27 -5.55 -10.60
CA THR A 44 2.31 -5.18 -9.63
C THR A 44 3.64 -4.99 -10.34
N GLN A 45 4.48 -4.16 -9.72
CA GLN A 45 5.84 -3.95 -10.18
C GLN A 45 6.73 -5.12 -9.74
N SER A 46 8.00 -5.10 -10.18
CA SER A 46 8.94 -6.14 -9.82
C SER A 46 9.33 -6.07 -8.35
N ASP A 47 9.91 -7.16 -7.85
CA ASP A 47 10.38 -7.22 -6.47
C ASP A 47 11.45 -6.15 -6.19
N ASP A 48 12.27 -5.83 -7.20
CA ASP A 48 13.31 -4.82 -7.05
C ASP A 48 12.72 -3.45 -6.72
N VAL A 49 11.56 -3.12 -7.26
CA VAL A 49 10.90 -1.86 -6.95
C VAL A 49 10.51 -1.82 -5.47
N PHE A 50 9.96 -2.90 -4.94
CA PHE A 50 9.62 -2.97 -3.52
C PHE A 50 10.85 -2.87 -2.64
N LYS A 51 11.94 -3.52 -3.02
CA LYS A 51 13.20 -3.45 -2.28
C LYS A 51 13.78 -2.04 -2.30
N ALA A 52 13.69 -1.36 -3.44
CA ALA A 52 14.13 0.02 -3.55
C ALA A 52 13.33 0.95 -2.65
N LEU A 53 12.09 0.59 -2.35
CA LEU A 53 11.22 1.35 -1.45
C LEU A 53 11.45 0.99 0.01
N GLY A 54 12.33 0.08 0.30
CA GLY A 54 12.69 -0.28 1.68
C GLY A 54 12.21 -1.64 2.15
N ALA A 55 11.57 -2.42 1.28
CA ALA A 55 11.17 -3.77 1.65
C ALA A 55 12.39 -4.68 1.71
N HIS A 56 12.38 -5.59 2.66
CA HIS A 56 13.44 -6.58 2.81
C HIS A 56 13.25 -7.74 1.84
N GLY A 57 12.03 -7.99 1.42
CA GLY A 57 11.72 -9.05 0.47
C GLY A 57 10.26 -9.03 0.12
N VAL A 58 9.90 -9.84 -0.89
CA VAL A 58 8.53 -9.94 -1.37
C VAL A 58 8.23 -11.41 -1.63
N VAL A 59 7.07 -11.87 -1.17
CA VAL A 59 6.60 -13.22 -1.42
C VAL A 59 5.30 -13.11 -2.20
N ARG A 60 5.19 -13.81 -3.31
CA ARG A 60 4.00 -13.81 -4.16
C ARG A 60 3.39 -15.19 -4.19
N ARG A 61 2.06 -15.24 -4.06
CA ARG A 61 1.36 -16.51 -4.09
C ARG A 61 -0.06 -16.27 -4.62
N GLY A 62 -0.34 -16.75 -5.82
CA GLY A 62 -1.61 -16.47 -6.48
C GLY A 62 -1.79 -14.97 -6.64
N ASN A 63 -2.91 -14.43 -6.18
CA ASN A 63 -3.14 -13.00 -6.16
C ASN A 63 -2.84 -12.37 -4.81
N GLY A 64 -2.10 -13.06 -3.96
CA GLY A 64 -1.66 -12.54 -2.68
C GLY A 64 -0.19 -12.18 -2.71
N ILE A 65 0.16 -11.05 -2.12
CA ILE A 65 1.54 -10.60 -2.02
C ILE A 65 1.85 -10.29 -0.57
N GLN A 66 3.04 -10.67 -0.13
CA GLN A 66 3.53 -10.35 1.19
C GLN A 66 4.78 -9.52 1.04
N VAL A 67 4.77 -8.33 1.61
CA VAL A 67 5.91 -7.41 1.55
C VAL A 67 6.53 -7.35 2.92
N ILE A 68 7.78 -7.79 3.02
CA ILE A 68 8.47 -7.85 4.30
C ILE A 68 9.03 -6.47 4.60
N VAL A 69 8.42 -5.78 5.55
CA VAL A 69 8.73 -4.39 5.87
C VAL A 69 9.54 -4.28 7.17
N GLY A 70 9.24 -5.12 8.15
CA GLY A 70 9.87 -5.05 9.44
C GLY A 70 8.87 -4.68 10.54
N LEU A 71 9.39 -4.31 11.70
CA LEU A 71 8.57 -4.08 12.89
C LEU A 71 7.62 -2.89 12.77
N HIS A 72 7.87 -1.97 11.83
CA HIS A 72 7.01 -0.83 11.63
C HIS A 72 5.86 -1.09 10.63
N VAL A 73 5.62 -2.36 10.31
CA VAL A 73 4.59 -2.73 9.36
C VAL A 73 3.19 -2.18 9.72
N PRO A 74 2.77 -2.09 11.00
CA PRO A 74 1.45 -1.51 11.29
C PRO A 74 1.32 -0.06 10.84
N GLN A 75 2.39 0.72 10.96
CA GLN A 75 2.37 2.11 10.52
C GLN A 75 2.28 2.21 9.01
N VAL A 76 3.01 1.36 8.30
CA VAL A 76 2.95 1.32 6.84
C VAL A 76 1.56 0.92 6.38
N ARG A 77 0.97 -0.08 7.02
CA ARG A 77 -0.39 -0.51 6.72
C ARG A 77 -1.39 0.64 6.92
N ASP A 78 -1.28 1.33 8.06
CA ASP A 78 -2.19 2.44 8.35
C ASP A 78 -2.07 3.55 7.31
N GLN A 79 -0.85 3.86 6.89
CA GLN A 79 -0.63 4.87 5.87
C GLN A 79 -1.16 4.42 4.51
N LEU A 80 -1.00 3.15 4.16
CA LEU A 80 -1.58 2.61 2.94
C LEU A 80 -3.10 2.72 2.96
N GLU A 81 -3.71 2.35 4.07
CA GLU A 81 -5.16 2.44 4.21
C GLU A 81 -5.63 3.89 4.13
N ASN A 82 -4.90 4.80 4.75
CA ASN A 82 -5.22 6.22 4.67
C ASN A 82 -5.11 6.76 3.25
N LEU A 83 -4.06 6.36 2.52
CA LEU A 83 -3.91 6.77 1.13
C LEU A 83 -5.03 6.21 0.25
N MET A 84 -5.45 4.99 0.51
CA MET A 84 -6.57 4.41 -0.21
C MET A 84 -7.87 5.13 0.10
N LYS A 85 -8.09 5.45 1.37
CA LYS A 85 -9.27 6.22 1.77
C LYS A 85 -9.26 7.62 1.17
N ASP A 86 -8.11 8.27 1.17
CA ASP A 86 -7.99 9.60 0.58
C ASP A 86 -8.32 9.57 -0.90
N SER A 87 -7.87 8.55 -1.61
CA SER A 87 -8.19 8.39 -3.02
C SER A 87 -9.70 8.25 -3.24
N LEU A 88 -10.34 7.40 -2.44
CA LEU A 88 -11.78 7.21 -2.50
C LEU A 88 -12.52 8.43 -1.97
N SER A 89 -12.02 9.01 -0.89
CA SER A 89 -12.64 10.18 -0.27
C SER A 89 -12.59 11.39 -1.17
N THR A 90 -11.56 11.51 -1.99
CA THR A 90 -11.46 12.62 -2.93
C THR A 90 -12.66 12.63 -3.88
N GLU A 91 -13.03 11.48 -4.38
CA GLU A 91 -14.21 11.37 -5.22
C GLU A 91 -15.48 11.69 -4.43
N HIS A 92 -15.60 11.12 -3.25
CA HIS A 92 -16.73 11.38 -2.37
C HIS A 92 -16.78 12.83 -1.91
N THR A 93 -15.64 13.37 -1.55
CA THR A 93 -15.57 14.74 -1.07
C THR A 93 -16.04 15.71 -2.12
N THR A 94 -15.67 15.48 -3.37
CA THR A 94 -16.11 16.32 -4.47
C THR A 94 -17.64 16.30 -4.56
N MET A 95 -18.22 15.13 -4.46
CA MET A 95 -19.68 15.02 -4.50
C MET A 95 -20.32 15.63 -3.27
N THR A 96 -19.72 15.40 -2.11
CA THR A 96 -20.24 15.95 -0.86
C THR A 96 -20.19 17.45 -0.85
N GLU A 97 -19.10 18.02 -1.32
CA GLU A 97 -18.96 19.47 -1.39
C GLU A 97 -19.98 20.07 -2.34
N ALA A 98 -20.23 19.39 -3.43
CA ALA A 98 -21.25 19.83 -4.38
C ALA A 98 -22.63 19.84 -3.73
N VAL A 99 -22.88 18.89 -2.83
CA VAL A 99 -24.13 18.81 -2.09
C VAL A 99 -24.18 19.83 -0.97
N SER A 100 -23.05 19.99 -0.31
CA SER A 100 -22.97 20.91 0.84
C SER A 100 -22.92 22.34 0.39
#